data_3a4b21548489a28b2a0fa4afeac7533c
#
_entry.id   3a4b21548489a28b2a0fa4afeac7533c
#
_cell.length_a   1.000
_cell.length_b   1.000
_cell.length_c   1.000
_cell.angle_alpha   90.00
_cell.angle_beta   90.00
_cell.angle_gamma   90.00
#
_symmetry.space_group_name_H-M   'P 1'
#
loop_
_entity.id
_entity.type
_entity.pdbx_description
1 polymer ?
#
loop_
_entity_poly.entity_id
_entity_poly.type
_entity_poly.pdbx_seq_one_letter_code
_entity_poly.pdbx_strand_id
1 'polypeptide(L)'
;TGTIGVFGYMNRYDLQEGFPLCTTKKTFVRGIFEELLWFLRGSTSNLELTEVGVKIWNEWALETDVYEDRPVTIEDVVSMLCAREGCTREQAQSQLRLHLAKIESLEPFGTLAEAQAEYFGFPKTVQVLKGSAGDLGPIYGKQWRCWEGKVIGMSNVEPTARDADQMHFTGTPVREKIDQIAELIKGLKTKPFSRRHIVSAWNVEDLPDETISPQ
;
A
#
# COMPACT_ATOMS: atom_id res chain seq x y z
N THR A 1 30.16 5.17 19.09
CA THR A 1 29.43 6.45 19.16
C THR A 1 29.52 7.15 20.52
N GLY A 2 30.19 6.60 21.54
CA GLY A 2 30.35 7.23 22.85
C GLY A 2 29.04 7.41 23.65
N THR A 3 28.02 6.63 23.36
CA THR A 3 26.76 6.62 24.12
C THR A 3 26.89 5.74 25.34
N ILE A 4 26.28 6.16 26.47
CA ILE A 4 26.14 5.37 27.69
C ILE A 4 24.75 4.75 27.65
N GLY A 5 24.67 3.43 27.79
CA GLY A 5 23.42 2.69 27.77
C GLY A 5 23.21 1.89 29.06
N VAL A 6 21.95 1.65 29.40
CA VAL A 6 21.53 0.73 30.46
C VAL A 6 20.54 -0.28 29.86
N PHE A 7 20.56 -1.50 30.38
CA PHE A 7 19.62 -2.54 29.96
C PHE A 7 18.32 -2.42 30.74
N GLY A 8 17.32 -1.80 30.10
CA GLY A 8 16.00 -1.59 30.67
C GLY A 8 15.94 -0.41 31.66
N TYR A 9 15.16 0.59 31.34
CA TYR A 9 14.90 1.74 32.19
C TYR A 9 13.44 2.18 32.03
N MET A 10 12.80 2.51 33.15
CA MET A 10 11.42 3.02 33.15
C MET A 10 11.41 4.52 33.34
N ASN A 11 10.99 5.26 32.33
CA ASN A 11 10.71 6.69 32.44
C ASN A 11 9.26 6.92 32.87
N ARG A 12 9.05 7.89 33.76
CA ARG A 12 7.73 8.41 34.15
C ARG A 12 7.72 9.90 33.97
N TYR A 13 6.69 10.39 33.28
CA TYR A 13 6.52 11.81 33.00
C TYR A 13 5.16 12.26 33.53
N ASP A 14 5.15 13.30 34.37
CA ASP A 14 3.92 13.96 34.78
C ASP A 14 3.58 15.03 33.76
N LEU A 15 2.56 14.73 32.92
CA LEU A 15 2.12 15.66 31.89
C LEU A 15 1.42 16.91 32.44
N GLN A 16 1.08 16.96 33.74
CA GLN A 16 0.57 18.18 34.38
C GLN A 16 1.68 19.21 34.59
N GLU A 17 2.95 18.77 34.71
CA GLU A 17 4.12 19.64 34.78
C GLU A 17 4.55 20.18 33.41
N GLY A 18 4.00 19.62 32.31
CA GLY A 18 4.27 20.05 30.97
C GLY A 18 4.70 18.91 30.03
N PHE A 19 4.98 19.26 28.78
CA PHE A 19 5.48 18.32 27.78
C PHE A 19 6.94 17.93 28.08
N PRO A 20 7.30 16.64 28.15
CA PRO A 20 8.62 16.16 28.55
C PRO A 20 9.68 16.34 27.44
N LEU A 21 9.93 17.56 27.02
CA LEU A 21 10.92 17.87 26.01
C LEU A 21 12.34 17.82 26.59
N CYS A 22 13.20 16.99 26.03
CA CYS A 22 14.62 16.94 26.40
C CYS A 22 15.32 18.24 25.98
N THR A 23 15.89 18.97 26.96
CA THR A 23 16.50 20.30 26.77
C THR A 23 18.03 20.31 26.91
N THR A 24 18.67 19.15 27.08
CA THR A 24 20.13 19.01 27.16
C THR A 24 20.86 19.37 25.85
N LYS A 25 20.11 19.43 24.76
CA LYS A 25 20.53 19.98 23.46
C LYS A 25 19.41 20.82 22.85
N LYS A 26 19.76 21.69 21.90
CA LYS A 26 18.74 22.45 21.14
C LYS A 26 17.92 21.47 20.29
N THR A 27 16.65 21.34 20.62
CA THR A 27 15.72 20.46 19.89
C THR A 27 14.98 21.23 18.80
N PHE A 28 14.89 20.67 17.60
CA PHE A 28 14.13 21.23 16.48
C PHE A 28 12.63 20.91 16.64
N VAL A 29 12.00 21.61 17.58
CA VAL A 29 10.60 21.35 17.99
C VAL A 29 9.62 21.45 16.84
N ARG A 30 9.80 22.44 15.94
CA ARG A 30 8.94 22.58 14.76
C ARG A 30 8.97 21.31 13.90
N GLY A 31 10.14 20.72 13.66
CA GLY A 31 10.26 19.49 12.88
C GLY A 31 9.51 18.32 13.50
N ILE A 32 9.55 18.21 14.85
CA ILE A 32 8.79 17.17 15.59
C ILE A 32 7.29 17.32 15.36
N PHE A 33 6.74 18.54 15.42
CA PHE A 33 5.32 18.77 15.20
C PHE A 33 4.90 18.55 13.74
N GLU A 34 5.68 19.03 12.78
CA GLU A 34 5.38 18.83 11.36
C GLU A 34 5.39 17.33 11.00
N GLU A 35 6.37 16.58 11.48
CA GLU A 35 6.45 15.14 11.29
C GLU A 35 5.26 14.40 11.91
N LEU A 36 4.92 14.72 13.19
CA LEU A 36 3.77 14.11 13.84
C LEU A 36 2.46 14.38 13.10
N LEU A 37 2.24 15.63 12.67
CA LEU A 37 1.05 15.99 11.90
C LEU A 37 1.03 15.29 10.54
N TRP A 38 2.18 15.10 9.92
CA TRP A 38 2.33 14.37 8.68
C TRP A 38 1.97 12.88 8.88
N PHE A 39 2.46 12.21 9.93
CA PHE A 39 2.03 10.86 10.29
C PHE A 39 0.52 10.77 10.55
N LEU A 40 -0.06 11.73 11.28
CA LEU A 40 -1.49 11.76 11.56
C LEU A 40 -2.35 11.96 10.31
N ARG A 41 -1.81 12.54 9.24
CA ARG A 41 -2.47 12.58 7.92
C ARG A 41 -2.39 11.24 7.18
N GLY A 42 -1.49 10.36 7.57
CA GLY A 42 -1.25 9.08 6.89
C GLY A 42 -0.50 9.23 5.58
N SER A 43 0.17 10.35 5.36
CA SER A 43 0.98 10.58 4.17
C SER A 43 2.26 9.76 4.20
N THR A 44 2.73 9.35 3.02
CA THR A 44 4.01 8.66 2.80
C THR A 44 4.98 9.52 1.99
N SER A 45 4.53 10.68 1.47
CA SER A 45 5.35 11.55 0.63
C SER A 45 6.24 12.47 1.47
N ASN A 46 7.55 12.24 1.40
CA ASN A 46 8.56 13.11 2.03
C ASN A 46 8.60 14.53 1.42
N LEU A 47 8.06 14.71 0.23
CA LEU A 47 7.99 16.03 -0.42
C LEU A 47 7.22 17.04 0.43
N GLU A 48 6.12 16.60 1.07
CA GLU A 48 5.32 17.44 1.98
C GLU A 48 6.15 17.98 3.17
N LEU A 49 7.04 17.13 3.73
CA LEU A 49 7.94 17.53 4.82
C LEU A 49 9.05 18.46 4.32
N THR A 50 9.57 18.19 3.13
CA THR A 50 10.61 19.02 2.51
C THR A 50 10.10 20.44 2.21
N GLU A 51 8.86 20.58 1.74
CA GLU A 51 8.21 21.87 1.49
C GLU A 51 8.14 22.75 2.75
N VAL A 52 7.94 22.15 3.92
CA VAL A 52 7.94 22.86 5.22
C VAL A 52 9.33 22.92 5.87
N GLY A 53 10.38 22.52 5.16
CA GLY A 53 11.78 22.59 5.60
C GLY A 53 12.21 21.48 6.56
N VAL A 54 11.48 20.37 6.65
CA VAL A 54 11.83 19.18 7.43
C VAL A 54 12.45 18.15 6.49
N LYS A 55 13.72 17.81 6.69
CA LYS A 55 14.52 16.99 5.79
C LYS A 55 15.00 15.66 6.39
N ILE A 56 14.47 15.28 7.54
CA ILE A 56 14.95 14.13 8.31
C ILE A 56 14.71 12.79 7.62
N TRP A 57 13.79 12.74 6.66
CA TRP A 57 13.43 11.55 5.90
C TRP A 57 14.01 11.49 4.48
N ASN A 58 14.81 12.50 4.07
CA ASN A 58 15.30 12.58 2.68
C ASN A 58 16.16 11.39 2.26
N GLU A 59 16.92 10.81 3.19
CA GLU A 59 17.84 9.70 2.89
C GLU A 59 17.11 8.37 2.62
N TRP A 60 15.85 8.27 3.02
CA TRP A 60 15.03 7.05 2.87
C TRP A 60 13.94 7.15 1.82
N ALA A 61 13.69 8.33 1.29
CA ALA A 61 12.71 8.53 0.25
C ALA A 61 13.22 8.03 -1.10
N LEU A 62 12.32 7.49 -1.93
CA LEU A 62 12.66 7.11 -3.29
C LEU A 62 13.20 8.31 -4.07
N GLU A 63 14.34 8.15 -4.73
CA GLU A 63 14.93 9.22 -5.56
C GLU A 63 14.19 9.40 -6.88
N THR A 64 13.64 8.31 -7.42
CA THR A 64 12.94 8.26 -8.71
C THR A 64 11.69 7.40 -8.61
N ASP A 65 10.82 7.52 -9.59
CA ASP A 65 9.67 6.63 -9.74
C ASP A 65 10.14 5.18 -9.95
N VAL A 66 9.54 4.27 -9.21
CA VAL A 66 9.80 2.82 -9.30
C VAL A 66 8.60 2.16 -9.96
N TYR A 67 8.88 1.36 -10.98
CA TYR A 67 7.88 0.57 -11.70
C TYR A 67 8.13 -0.91 -11.48
N GLU A 68 7.04 -1.68 -11.48
CA GLU A 68 7.10 -3.15 -11.48
C GLU A 68 6.31 -3.71 -12.64
N ASP A 69 6.78 -4.85 -13.16
CA ASP A 69 6.03 -5.62 -14.15
C ASP A 69 5.03 -6.54 -13.43
N ARG A 70 3.75 -6.45 -13.80
CA ARG A 70 2.75 -7.41 -13.34
C ARG A 70 2.03 -8.07 -14.51
N PRO A 71 1.48 -9.27 -14.31
CA PRO A 71 0.61 -9.88 -15.30
C PRO A 71 -0.53 -8.93 -15.71
N VAL A 72 -0.87 -8.96 -16.98
CA VAL A 72 -1.98 -8.20 -17.54
C VAL A 72 -3.31 -8.68 -16.94
N THR A 73 -4.24 -7.75 -16.68
CA THR A 73 -5.62 -8.06 -16.28
C THR A 73 -6.58 -7.85 -17.45
N ILE A 74 -7.80 -8.38 -17.35
CA ILE A 74 -8.88 -8.12 -18.33
C ILE A 74 -9.11 -6.61 -18.52
N GLU A 75 -8.99 -5.85 -17.43
CA GLU A 75 -9.15 -4.41 -17.46
C GLU A 75 -8.07 -3.71 -18.29
N ASP A 76 -6.83 -4.17 -18.19
CA ASP A 76 -5.73 -3.67 -19.02
C ASP A 76 -5.98 -3.98 -20.50
N VAL A 77 -6.44 -5.21 -20.82
CA VAL A 77 -6.78 -5.59 -22.20
C VAL A 77 -7.91 -4.72 -22.75
N VAL A 78 -8.96 -4.46 -21.96
CA VAL A 78 -10.04 -3.53 -22.34
C VAL A 78 -9.48 -2.14 -22.62
N SER A 79 -8.64 -1.63 -21.75
CA SER A 79 -8.02 -0.30 -21.87
C SER A 79 -7.14 -0.20 -23.12
N MET A 80 -6.33 -1.22 -23.40
CA MET A 80 -5.48 -1.30 -24.59
C MET A 80 -6.29 -1.40 -25.88
N LEU A 81 -7.41 -2.15 -25.88
CA LEU A 81 -8.34 -2.19 -27.00
C LEU A 81 -8.97 -0.84 -27.29
N CYS A 82 -9.48 -0.18 -26.24
CA CYS A 82 -10.07 1.17 -26.38
C CYS A 82 -9.05 2.16 -26.93
N ALA A 83 -7.81 2.12 -26.45
CA ALA A 83 -6.75 3.02 -26.90
C ALA A 83 -6.35 2.74 -28.37
N ARG A 84 -6.28 1.47 -28.80
CA ARG A 84 -5.87 1.08 -30.13
C ARG A 84 -6.97 1.34 -31.19
N GLU A 85 -8.22 1.01 -30.85
CA GLU A 85 -9.33 0.96 -31.81
C GLU A 85 -10.26 2.20 -31.71
N GLY A 86 -10.05 3.06 -30.70
CA GLY A 86 -10.92 4.22 -30.46
C GLY A 86 -12.35 3.81 -30.05
N CYS A 87 -12.54 2.60 -29.55
CA CYS A 87 -13.85 2.05 -29.18
C CYS A 87 -14.23 2.40 -27.74
N THR A 88 -15.52 2.29 -27.42
CA THR A 88 -15.98 2.43 -26.03
C THR A 88 -15.63 1.18 -25.22
N ARG A 89 -15.64 1.34 -23.89
CA ARG A 89 -15.39 0.24 -22.94
C ARG A 89 -16.37 -0.92 -23.15
N GLU A 90 -17.66 -0.63 -23.35
CA GLU A 90 -18.67 -1.66 -23.62
C GLU A 90 -18.39 -2.41 -24.93
N GLN A 91 -17.92 -1.70 -25.97
CA GLN A 91 -17.55 -2.32 -27.24
C GLN A 91 -16.34 -3.24 -27.08
N ALA A 92 -15.29 -2.80 -26.37
CA ALA A 92 -14.13 -3.62 -26.06
C ALA A 92 -14.51 -4.88 -25.26
N GLN A 93 -15.31 -4.73 -24.21
CA GLN A 93 -15.81 -5.86 -23.42
C GLN A 93 -16.64 -6.83 -24.24
N SER A 94 -17.44 -6.34 -25.20
CA SER A 94 -18.22 -7.18 -26.12
C SER A 94 -17.31 -7.99 -27.04
N GLN A 95 -16.23 -7.38 -27.55
CA GLN A 95 -15.22 -8.08 -28.36
C GLN A 95 -14.54 -9.21 -27.55
N LEU A 96 -14.15 -8.92 -26.28
CA LEU A 96 -13.57 -9.94 -25.41
C LEU A 96 -14.53 -11.10 -25.17
N ARG A 97 -15.82 -10.84 -24.90
CA ARG A 97 -16.84 -11.88 -24.70
C ARG A 97 -17.04 -12.74 -25.94
N LEU A 98 -17.06 -12.15 -27.12
CA LEU A 98 -17.16 -12.91 -28.40
C LEU A 98 -15.94 -13.78 -28.62
N HIS A 99 -14.76 -13.33 -28.22
CA HIS A 99 -13.55 -14.14 -28.30
C HIS A 99 -13.55 -15.28 -27.28
N LEU A 100 -14.00 -15.04 -26.04
CA LEU A 100 -14.13 -16.07 -25.01
C LEU A 100 -14.94 -17.27 -25.49
N ALA A 101 -16.01 -17.03 -26.23
CA ALA A 101 -16.83 -18.09 -26.81
C ALA A 101 -16.09 -18.97 -27.85
N LYS A 102 -14.92 -18.57 -28.31
CA LYS A 102 -14.09 -19.29 -29.30
C LYS A 102 -12.85 -19.96 -28.67
N ILE A 103 -12.53 -19.69 -27.41
CA ILE A 103 -11.41 -20.33 -26.70
C ILE A 103 -11.88 -21.71 -26.26
N GLU A 104 -11.48 -22.77 -27.01
CA GLU A 104 -11.83 -24.17 -26.72
C GLU A 104 -10.95 -24.75 -25.59
N SER A 105 -9.77 -24.19 -25.34
CA SER A 105 -8.88 -24.57 -24.23
C SER A 105 -7.98 -23.38 -23.83
N LEU A 106 -7.87 -23.15 -22.56
CA LEU A 106 -6.81 -22.28 -22.01
C LEU A 106 -5.53 -23.13 -21.87
N GLU A 107 -4.41 -22.60 -22.31
CA GLU A 107 -3.11 -23.21 -22.04
C GLU A 107 -2.94 -23.45 -20.54
N PRO A 108 -2.31 -24.56 -20.11
CA PRO A 108 -2.36 -25.02 -18.72
C PRO A 108 -1.72 -24.11 -17.68
N PHE A 109 -1.14 -22.97 -18.09
CA PHE A 109 -0.41 -22.06 -17.19
C PHE A 109 -0.70 -20.56 -17.43
N GLY A 110 -1.69 -20.20 -18.23
CA GLY A 110 -2.05 -18.80 -18.50
C GLY A 110 -3.34 -18.37 -17.80
N THR A 111 -3.42 -17.08 -17.48
CA THR A 111 -4.70 -16.47 -17.08
C THR A 111 -5.55 -16.17 -18.31
N LEU A 112 -6.86 -16.00 -18.10
CA LEU A 112 -7.76 -15.57 -19.17
C LEU A 112 -7.32 -14.23 -19.78
N ALA A 113 -6.81 -13.32 -18.97
CA ALA A 113 -6.32 -12.03 -19.41
C ALA A 113 -5.09 -12.17 -20.33
N GLU A 114 -4.15 -13.06 -20.01
CA GLU A 114 -2.98 -13.34 -20.84
C GLU A 114 -3.37 -13.96 -22.18
N ALA A 115 -4.32 -14.89 -22.18
CA ALA A 115 -4.85 -15.48 -23.42
C ALA A 115 -5.55 -14.43 -24.31
N GLN A 116 -6.30 -13.52 -23.71
CA GLN A 116 -6.92 -12.40 -24.42
C GLN A 116 -5.87 -11.42 -24.94
N ALA A 117 -4.88 -11.05 -24.12
CA ALA A 117 -3.81 -10.17 -24.54
C ALA A 117 -3.04 -10.75 -25.74
N GLU A 118 -2.69 -12.03 -25.70
CA GLU A 118 -2.03 -12.73 -26.79
C GLU A 118 -2.85 -12.73 -28.09
N TYR A 119 -4.15 -13.04 -27.99
CA TYR A 119 -5.04 -13.02 -29.12
C TYR A 119 -5.11 -11.67 -29.84
N PHE A 120 -5.16 -10.59 -29.05
CA PHE A 120 -5.21 -9.22 -29.58
C PHE A 120 -3.81 -8.65 -29.88
N GLY A 121 -2.74 -9.40 -29.69
CA GLY A 121 -1.35 -8.97 -29.91
C GLY A 121 -0.86 -7.94 -28.89
N PHE A 122 -1.37 -7.98 -27.67
CA PHE A 122 -0.91 -7.15 -26.54
C PHE A 122 0.13 -7.87 -25.68
N PRO A 123 0.94 -7.14 -24.91
CA PRO A 123 1.87 -7.74 -23.96
C PRO A 123 1.14 -8.49 -22.85
N LYS A 124 1.76 -9.58 -22.36
CA LYS A 124 1.24 -10.38 -21.23
C LYS A 124 1.55 -9.74 -19.86
N THR A 125 2.43 -8.74 -19.83
CA THR A 125 2.78 -7.96 -18.65
C THR A 125 2.62 -6.48 -18.93
N VAL A 126 2.30 -5.72 -17.90
CA VAL A 126 2.23 -4.25 -17.93
C VAL A 126 3.08 -3.66 -16.81
N GLN A 127 3.72 -2.53 -17.09
CA GLN A 127 4.43 -1.78 -16.06
C GLN A 127 3.43 -0.94 -15.27
N VAL A 128 3.47 -1.07 -13.96
CA VAL A 128 2.68 -0.26 -13.03
C VAL A 128 3.60 0.50 -12.09
N LEU A 129 3.20 1.72 -11.75
CA LEU A 129 3.92 2.52 -10.78
C LEU A 129 3.78 1.87 -9.41
N LYS A 130 4.91 1.46 -8.81
CA LYS A 130 5.00 0.90 -7.46
C LYS A 130 5.19 2.00 -6.41
N GLY A 131 6.00 2.98 -6.72
CA GLY A 131 6.27 4.14 -5.85
C GLY A 131 6.75 5.33 -6.63
N SER A 132 6.37 6.51 -6.20
CA SER A 132 6.78 7.78 -6.80
C SER A 132 8.02 8.35 -6.11
N ALA A 133 8.77 9.18 -6.81
CA ALA A 133 9.85 9.97 -6.21
C ALA A 133 9.36 10.70 -4.96
N GLY A 134 10.12 10.62 -3.88
CA GLY A 134 9.75 11.16 -2.57
C GLY A 134 8.86 10.26 -1.71
N ASP A 135 8.41 9.11 -2.19
CA ASP A 135 7.65 8.15 -1.39
C ASP A 135 8.55 7.38 -0.43
N LEU A 136 8.06 7.15 0.78
CA LEU A 136 8.71 6.38 1.84
C LEU A 136 8.08 4.99 2.03
N GLY A 137 7.05 4.67 1.24
CA GLY A 137 6.31 3.43 1.41
C GLY A 137 5.40 3.42 2.64
N PRO A 138 4.98 2.23 3.10
CA PRO A 138 3.95 2.09 4.14
C PRO A 138 4.47 2.34 5.56
N ILE A 139 5.12 3.49 5.80
CA ILE A 139 5.66 3.90 7.09
C ILE A 139 4.58 4.22 8.14
N TYR A 140 5.00 4.63 9.34
CA TYR A 140 4.21 4.81 10.56
C TYR A 140 2.82 5.43 10.36
N GLY A 141 2.73 6.57 9.66
CA GLY A 141 1.48 7.30 9.44
C GLY A 141 0.49 6.51 8.59
N LYS A 142 0.97 5.84 7.56
CA LYS A 142 0.15 4.96 6.73
C LYS A 142 -0.41 3.80 7.55
N GLN A 143 0.40 3.18 8.40
CA GLN A 143 -0.05 2.11 9.28
C GLN A 143 -1.10 2.60 10.30
N TRP A 144 -0.94 3.81 10.82
CA TRP A 144 -1.87 4.39 11.78
C TRP A 144 -3.23 4.73 11.18
N ARG A 145 -3.26 5.20 9.92
CA ARG A 145 -4.48 5.72 9.28
C ARG A 145 -5.12 4.77 8.29
N CYS A 146 -4.37 3.81 7.78
CA CYS A 146 -4.85 2.88 6.76
C CYS A 146 -4.15 1.53 6.86
N TRP A 147 -4.26 0.87 8.04
CA TRP A 147 -3.77 -0.49 8.22
C TRP A 147 -4.53 -1.47 7.34
N GLU A 148 -3.82 -2.36 6.67
CA GLU A 148 -4.45 -3.43 5.89
C GLU A 148 -4.79 -4.63 6.77
N GLY A 149 -6.07 -4.77 7.06
CA GLY A 149 -6.61 -5.84 7.89
C GLY A 149 -6.83 -7.15 7.11
N LYS A 150 -7.75 -7.95 7.61
CA LYS A 150 -8.10 -9.24 7.01
C LYS A 150 -8.65 -9.08 5.59
N VAL A 151 -8.48 -10.13 4.78
CA VAL A 151 -9.12 -10.24 3.47
C VAL A 151 -10.65 -10.38 3.66
N ILE A 152 -11.41 -9.50 3.04
CA ILE A 152 -12.87 -9.46 3.10
C ILE A 152 -13.52 -9.83 1.76
N GLY A 153 -12.73 -9.99 0.71
CA GLY A 153 -13.20 -10.36 -0.62
C GLY A 153 -12.05 -10.47 -1.61
N MET A 154 -12.40 -10.69 -2.86
CA MET A 154 -11.49 -10.69 -4.00
C MET A 154 -12.03 -9.74 -5.08
N SER A 155 -11.15 -8.99 -5.71
CA SER A 155 -11.44 -8.17 -6.89
C SER A 155 -10.68 -8.70 -8.10
N ASN A 156 -11.14 -8.33 -9.31
CA ASN A 156 -10.52 -8.77 -10.56
C ASN A 156 -10.36 -10.30 -10.63
N VAL A 157 -11.42 -11.01 -10.22
CA VAL A 157 -11.41 -12.47 -10.17
C VAL A 157 -11.44 -13.02 -11.59
N GLU A 158 -10.43 -13.79 -11.96
CA GLU A 158 -10.30 -14.42 -13.26
C GLU A 158 -10.23 -15.94 -13.11
N PRO A 159 -10.92 -16.70 -14.00
CA PRO A 159 -10.74 -18.14 -14.03
C PRO A 159 -9.36 -18.48 -14.57
N THR A 160 -8.67 -19.39 -13.89
CA THR A 160 -7.45 -20.04 -14.38
C THR A 160 -7.75 -21.49 -14.70
N ALA A 161 -7.35 -21.96 -15.89
CA ALA A 161 -7.49 -23.36 -16.23
C ALA A 161 -6.44 -24.19 -15.47
N ARG A 162 -6.92 -25.09 -14.62
CA ARG A 162 -6.19 -26.27 -14.17
C ARG A 162 -7.15 -27.43 -14.35
N ASP A 163 -6.79 -28.46 -15.04
CA ASP A 163 -7.56 -29.72 -15.30
C ASP A 163 -9.09 -29.55 -15.53
N ALA A 164 -9.65 -30.34 -16.44
CA ALA A 164 -11.03 -30.24 -16.92
C ALA A 164 -12.13 -30.28 -15.85
N ASP A 165 -11.79 -30.67 -14.61
CA ASP A 165 -12.76 -30.85 -13.50
C ASP A 165 -12.66 -29.84 -12.36
N GLN A 166 -11.65 -28.93 -12.36
CA GLN A 166 -11.50 -27.93 -11.29
C GLN A 166 -11.13 -26.56 -11.86
N MET A 167 -12.09 -25.66 -11.92
CA MET A 167 -11.83 -24.24 -12.19
C MET A 167 -11.22 -23.58 -10.95
N HIS A 168 -10.00 -23.09 -11.08
CA HIS A 168 -9.37 -22.22 -10.11
C HIS A 168 -9.62 -20.76 -10.51
N PHE A 169 -9.66 -19.90 -9.52
CA PHE A 169 -9.82 -18.46 -9.72
C PHE A 169 -8.62 -17.74 -9.12
N THR A 170 -8.08 -16.78 -9.84
CA THR A 170 -7.13 -15.81 -9.34
C THR A 170 -7.80 -14.44 -9.21
N GLY A 171 -7.32 -13.63 -8.32
CA GLY A 171 -7.85 -12.28 -8.12
C GLY A 171 -7.03 -11.52 -7.09
N THR A 172 -7.23 -10.22 -7.05
CA THR A 172 -6.58 -9.37 -6.04
C THR A 172 -7.38 -9.40 -4.74
N PRO A 173 -6.76 -9.76 -3.60
CA PRO A 173 -7.44 -9.73 -2.32
C PRO A 173 -7.86 -8.31 -1.94
N VAL A 174 -9.12 -8.15 -1.59
CA VAL A 174 -9.64 -6.89 -1.01
C VAL A 174 -9.51 -6.99 0.50
N ARG A 175 -8.71 -6.10 1.09
CA ARG A 175 -8.48 -6.07 2.53
C ARG A 175 -9.31 -4.98 3.21
N GLU A 176 -9.73 -5.26 4.43
CA GLU A 176 -10.34 -4.27 5.32
C GLU A 176 -9.32 -3.15 5.58
N LYS A 177 -9.77 -1.91 5.53
CA LYS A 177 -8.94 -0.75 5.89
C LYS A 177 -9.29 -0.30 7.30
N ILE A 178 -8.29 -0.24 8.18
CA ILE A 178 -8.46 0.10 9.60
C ILE A 178 -7.75 1.41 9.88
N ASP A 179 -8.49 2.42 10.30
CA ASP A 179 -7.95 3.67 10.86
C ASP A 179 -7.75 3.49 12.37
N GLN A 180 -6.52 3.12 12.77
CA GLN A 180 -6.18 2.85 14.18
C GLN A 180 -6.35 4.09 15.07
N ILE A 181 -6.09 5.29 14.55
CA ILE A 181 -6.25 6.54 15.32
C ILE A 181 -7.74 6.83 15.57
N ALA A 182 -8.58 6.67 14.56
CA ALA A 182 -10.03 6.84 14.72
C ALA A 182 -10.61 5.83 15.72
N GLU A 183 -10.23 4.56 15.62
CA GLU A 183 -10.68 3.52 16.54
C GLU A 183 -10.15 3.75 17.97
N LEU A 184 -8.91 4.22 18.14
CA LEU A 184 -8.36 4.62 19.43
C LEU A 184 -9.19 5.75 20.07
N ILE A 185 -9.47 6.82 19.33
CA ILE A 185 -10.26 7.97 19.83
C ILE A 185 -11.67 7.52 20.23
N LYS A 186 -12.31 6.72 19.41
CA LYS A 186 -13.62 6.12 19.71
C LYS A 186 -13.58 5.26 20.97
N GLY A 187 -12.55 4.41 21.07
CA GLY A 187 -12.32 3.55 22.24
C GLY A 187 -12.16 4.34 23.53
N LEU A 188 -11.32 5.38 23.52
CA LEU A 188 -11.10 6.26 24.67
C LEU A 188 -12.39 6.97 25.11
N LYS A 189 -13.24 7.39 24.17
CA LYS A 189 -14.53 8.02 24.48
C LYS A 189 -15.57 7.05 25.05
N THR A 190 -15.59 5.80 24.60
CA THR A 190 -16.66 4.84 24.93
C THR A 190 -16.27 3.84 26.00
N LYS A 191 -15.00 3.46 26.07
CA LYS A 191 -14.45 2.43 26.97
C LYS A 191 -13.04 2.81 27.45
N PRO A 192 -12.84 3.92 28.19
CA PRO A 192 -11.52 4.50 28.50
C PRO A 192 -10.59 3.54 29.25
N PHE A 193 -11.13 2.60 30.01
CA PHE A 193 -10.35 1.60 30.78
C PHE A 193 -10.10 0.29 30.03
N SER A 194 -10.40 0.24 28.71
CA SER A 194 -10.12 -0.94 27.91
C SER A 194 -8.61 -1.19 27.82
N ARG A 195 -8.21 -2.46 27.87
CA ARG A 195 -6.83 -2.90 27.64
C ARG A 195 -6.50 -3.10 26.15
N ARG A 196 -7.41 -2.67 25.25
CA ARG A 196 -7.30 -2.84 23.80
C ARG A 196 -7.04 -1.53 23.07
N HIS A 197 -6.54 -0.51 23.77
CA HIS A 197 -6.08 0.75 23.19
C HIS A 197 -4.65 0.56 22.69
N ILE A 198 -4.51 0.09 21.46
CA ILE A 198 -3.23 -0.22 20.83
C ILE A 198 -3.19 0.49 19.49
N VAL A 199 -2.05 1.13 19.20
CA VAL A 199 -1.68 1.62 17.88
C VAL A 199 -0.34 1.01 17.55
N SER A 200 -0.25 0.31 16.42
CA SER A 200 0.98 -0.29 15.91
C SER A 200 1.42 0.38 14.63
N ALA A 201 2.70 0.67 14.52
CA ALA A 201 3.32 1.18 13.29
C ALA A 201 4.02 0.06 12.50
N TRP A 202 4.31 -1.09 13.14
CA TRP A 202 5.04 -2.19 12.55
C TRP A 202 4.07 -3.18 11.91
N ASN A 203 4.22 -3.38 10.60
CA ASN A 203 3.51 -4.40 9.84
C ASN A 203 4.52 -5.40 9.29
N VAL A 204 4.51 -6.61 9.80
CA VAL A 204 5.47 -7.65 9.41
C VAL A 204 5.31 -8.11 7.96
N GLU A 205 4.17 -7.85 7.32
CA GLU A 205 3.93 -8.16 5.91
C GLU A 205 4.73 -7.22 4.99
N ASP A 206 5.02 -5.99 5.45
CA ASP A 206 5.73 -4.98 4.68
C ASP A 206 7.27 -5.07 4.83
N LEU A 207 7.78 -5.77 5.86
CA LEU A 207 9.22 -5.82 6.15
C LEU A 207 10.08 -6.53 5.09
N PRO A 208 9.60 -7.55 4.35
CA PRO A 208 10.42 -8.22 3.35
C PRO A 208 10.64 -7.43 2.06
N ASP A 209 9.95 -6.31 1.86
CA ASP A 209 10.08 -5.50 0.64
C ASP A 209 11.25 -4.53 0.77
N GLU A 210 12.43 -4.93 0.27
CA GLU A 210 13.65 -4.12 0.30
C GLU A 210 13.61 -2.90 -0.64
N THR A 211 12.61 -2.79 -1.51
CA THR A 211 12.47 -1.65 -2.44
C THR A 211 11.76 -0.46 -1.82
N ILE A 212 11.17 -0.66 -0.64
CA ILE A 212 10.49 0.37 0.14
C ILE A 212 11.30 0.57 1.43
N SER A 213 11.39 1.80 1.92
CA SER A 213 12.13 2.11 3.13
C SER A 213 11.74 1.18 4.28
N PRO A 214 12.70 0.51 4.95
CA PRO A 214 12.39 -0.34 6.09
C PRO A 214 11.84 0.51 7.25
N GLN A 215 10.87 -0.03 7.91
CA GLN A 215 10.27 0.56 9.10
C GLN A 215 11.14 0.36 10.32
#